data_8be75ca3e178e326ce6916f1422221ad
#
_entry.id   8be75ca3e178e326ce6916f1422221ad
#
_cell.length_a   1.000
_cell.length_b   1.000
_cell.length_c   1.000
_cell.angle_alpha   90.00
_cell.angle_beta   90.00
_cell.angle_gamma   90.00
#
_symmetry.space_group_name_H-M   'P 1'
#
loop_
_entity.id
_entity.type
_entity.pdbx_description
1 polymer ?
#
loop_
_entity_poly.entity_id
_entity_poly.type
_entity_poly.pdbx_seq_one_letter_code
_entity_poly.pdbx_strand_id
1 'polypeptide(L)'
;LYSDDDYSYIILTNNYVNTLENEKDDTYKLFKEMVSTYDAQGLYILMNTELKANASRIYKIDTMSQVIDDTTFIGGYESKHMTMIENISRLSYSMYLNEEAYNALKQMYDDLYKNTKKRFLVTSAYKSYDVLNLEENTSQAGYSEFQLGTSVSLKVNGIKDVEFVSTDVYQWLLEHSYEYGYVLRYPSDKVTITQKESCNIFRYVGKENAQKMHNQNLCLEELNNQ
;
A
#
# COMPACT_ATOMS: atom_id res chain seq x y z
N LEU A 1 8.70 -4.92 24.03
CA LEU A 1 8.42 -5.76 25.21
C LEU A 1 6.90 -5.96 25.25
N TYR A 2 6.44 -7.15 24.91
CA TYR A 2 5.02 -7.51 24.96
C TYR A 2 4.60 -7.57 26.42
N SER A 3 3.37 -7.13 26.73
CA SER A 3 2.77 -7.28 28.04
C SER A 3 2.37 -8.74 28.29
N ASP A 4 2.16 -9.14 29.56
CA ASP A 4 1.66 -10.49 29.88
C ASP A 4 0.28 -10.77 29.22
N ASP A 5 -0.50 -9.72 28.94
CA ASP A 5 -1.78 -9.80 28.23
C ASP A 5 -1.60 -10.16 26.76
N ASP A 6 -0.52 -9.68 26.10
CA ASP A 6 -0.20 -10.01 24.71
C ASP A 6 0.17 -11.49 24.57
N TYR A 7 0.90 -12.05 25.53
CA TYR A 7 1.23 -13.47 25.58
C TYR A 7 -0.02 -14.33 25.77
N SER A 8 -0.92 -13.90 26.63
CA SER A 8 -2.19 -14.61 26.87
C SER A 8 -3.06 -14.65 25.61
N TYR A 9 -3.06 -13.57 24.84
CA TYR A 9 -3.77 -13.48 23.57
C TYR A 9 -3.17 -14.42 22.49
N ILE A 10 -1.85 -14.46 22.38
CA ILE A 10 -1.14 -15.39 21.45
C ILE A 10 -1.44 -16.85 21.83
N ILE A 11 -1.43 -17.21 23.12
CA ILE A 11 -1.73 -18.56 23.60
C ILE A 11 -3.19 -18.90 23.34
N LEU A 12 -4.12 -18.00 23.60
CA LEU A 12 -5.54 -18.19 23.32
C LEU A 12 -5.78 -18.36 21.81
N THR A 13 -5.10 -17.58 20.98
CA THR A 13 -5.20 -17.65 19.53
C THR A 13 -4.68 -18.98 19.00
N ASN A 14 -3.53 -19.46 19.46
CA ASN A 14 -2.95 -20.74 19.07
C ASN A 14 -3.79 -21.94 19.59
N ASN A 15 -4.32 -21.84 20.81
CA ASN A 15 -5.19 -22.87 21.36
C ASN A 15 -6.53 -22.95 20.61
N TYR A 16 -7.07 -21.80 20.21
CA TYR A 16 -8.30 -21.74 19.42
C TYR A 16 -8.08 -22.31 18.02
N VAL A 17 -6.95 -22.01 17.35
CA VAL A 17 -6.57 -22.65 16.07
C VAL A 17 -6.48 -24.15 16.20
N ASN A 18 -5.81 -24.66 17.22
CA ASN A 18 -5.63 -26.11 17.43
C ASN A 18 -6.95 -26.81 17.76
N THR A 19 -7.93 -26.12 18.37
CA THR A 19 -9.27 -26.67 18.64
C THR A 19 -10.14 -26.68 17.38
N LEU A 20 -9.93 -25.72 16.46
CA LEU A 20 -10.70 -25.60 15.23
C LEU A 20 -10.16 -26.47 14.07
N GLU A 21 -8.99 -27.08 14.21
CA GLU A 21 -8.38 -27.92 13.14
C GLU A 21 -9.27 -29.09 12.66
N ASN A 22 -10.28 -29.44 13.41
CA ASN A 22 -11.25 -30.48 13.06
C ASN A 22 -12.56 -29.95 12.47
N GLU A 23 -12.78 -28.67 12.42
CA GLU A 23 -14.02 -28.07 11.89
C GLU A 23 -13.82 -27.57 10.46
N LYS A 24 -14.65 -28.07 9.53
CA LYS A 24 -14.72 -27.61 8.13
C LYS A 24 -15.50 -26.30 7.98
N ASP A 25 -15.50 -25.46 9.02
CA ASP A 25 -16.29 -24.24 9.08
C ASP A 25 -15.56 -23.06 8.39
N ASP A 26 -16.32 -22.15 7.80
CA ASP A 26 -15.83 -20.92 7.20
C ASP A 26 -15.11 -20.02 8.21
N THR A 27 -15.50 -20.08 9.48
CA THR A 27 -14.83 -19.41 10.61
C THR A 27 -13.38 -19.85 10.76
N TYR A 28 -13.08 -21.14 10.60
CA TYR A 28 -11.71 -21.66 10.66
C TYR A 28 -10.84 -21.18 9.50
N LYS A 29 -11.40 -21.15 8.29
CA LYS A 29 -10.69 -20.61 7.12
C LYS A 29 -10.35 -19.14 7.32
N LEU A 30 -11.33 -18.33 7.75
CA LEU A 30 -11.14 -16.91 8.05
C LEU A 30 -10.04 -16.72 9.09
N PHE A 31 -10.06 -17.48 10.16
CA PHE A 31 -9.05 -17.40 11.21
C PHE A 31 -7.64 -17.74 10.69
N LYS A 32 -7.50 -18.81 9.89
CA LYS A 32 -6.22 -19.14 9.22
C LYS A 32 -5.71 -18.00 8.35
N GLU A 33 -6.57 -17.36 7.60
CA GLU A 33 -6.23 -16.20 6.78
C GLU A 33 -5.74 -15.02 7.64
N MET A 34 -6.42 -14.74 8.75
CA MET A 34 -6.04 -13.69 9.68
C MET A 34 -4.64 -13.93 10.26
N VAL A 35 -4.36 -15.11 10.82
CA VAL A 35 -3.06 -15.41 11.43
C VAL A 35 -1.93 -15.59 10.41
N SER A 36 -2.24 -15.84 9.16
CA SER A 36 -1.25 -15.85 8.08
C SER A 36 -0.93 -14.45 7.55
N THR A 37 -1.86 -13.51 7.70
CA THR A 37 -1.78 -12.14 7.20
C THR A 37 -1.14 -11.20 8.23
N TYR A 38 -1.54 -11.32 9.49
CA TYR A 38 -1.17 -10.43 10.59
C TYR A 38 -0.26 -11.14 11.59
N ASP A 39 0.65 -10.38 12.20
CA ASP A 39 1.27 -10.80 13.45
C ASP A 39 0.30 -10.58 14.64
N ALA A 40 0.72 -10.93 15.84
CA ALA A 40 -0.12 -10.85 17.03
C ALA A 40 -0.55 -9.40 17.36
N GLN A 41 0.38 -8.44 17.23
CA GLN A 41 0.10 -7.02 17.49
C GLN A 41 -0.84 -6.44 16.43
N GLY A 42 -0.57 -6.72 15.16
CA GLY A 42 -1.42 -6.28 14.05
C GLY A 42 -2.82 -6.83 14.12
N LEU A 43 -2.97 -8.11 14.54
CA LEU A 43 -4.27 -8.73 14.75
C LEU A 43 -5.01 -8.13 15.95
N TYR A 44 -4.30 -7.87 17.06
CA TYR A 44 -4.89 -7.17 18.23
C TYR A 44 -5.44 -5.80 17.83
N ILE A 45 -4.67 -5.00 17.10
CA ILE A 45 -5.09 -3.69 16.59
C ILE A 45 -6.30 -3.85 15.67
N LEU A 46 -6.25 -4.82 14.73
CA LEU A 46 -7.35 -5.08 13.80
C LEU A 46 -8.67 -5.33 14.52
N MET A 47 -8.64 -6.11 15.60
CA MET A 47 -9.85 -6.56 16.29
C MET A 47 -10.39 -5.56 17.32
N ASN A 48 -9.51 -4.74 17.92
CA ASN A 48 -9.88 -3.90 19.07
C ASN A 48 -9.99 -2.40 18.74
N THR A 49 -9.57 -1.97 17.55
CA THR A 49 -9.72 -0.56 17.14
C THR A 49 -11.18 -0.26 16.75
N GLU A 50 -11.72 0.85 17.24
CA GLU A 50 -13.00 1.38 16.79
C GLU A 50 -12.89 1.84 15.34
N LEU A 51 -13.83 1.39 14.51
CA LEU A 51 -13.80 1.70 13.08
C LEU A 51 -14.39 3.08 12.78
N LYS A 52 -13.90 3.71 11.71
CA LYS A 52 -14.60 4.85 11.09
C LYS A 52 -16.00 4.42 10.64
N ALA A 53 -16.90 5.38 10.53
CA ALA A 53 -18.26 5.12 10.02
C ALA A 53 -18.20 4.42 8.65
N ASN A 54 -18.99 3.37 8.51
CA ASN A 54 -19.08 2.52 7.30
C ASN A 54 -17.80 1.75 6.93
N ALA A 55 -16.78 1.72 7.80
CA ALA A 55 -15.58 0.94 7.55
C ALA A 55 -15.77 -0.54 7.92
N SER A 56 -15.07 -1.40 7.17
CA SER A 56 -15.00 -2.84 7.39
C SER A 56 -13.56 -3.29 7.61
N ARG A 57 -13.38 -4.32 8.46
CA ARG A 57 -12.08 -4.96 8.66
C ARG A 57 -11.72 -5.86 7.50
N ILE A 58 -10.48 -5.76 7.05
CA ILE A 58 -9.93 -6.64 6.02
C ILE A 58 -9.07 -7.70 6.71
N TYR A 59 -9.45 -8.95 6.57
CA TYR A 59 -8.81 -10.08 7.23
C TYR A 59 -7.74 -10.75 6.38
N LYS A 60 -7.83 -10.60 5.06
CA LYS A 60 -6.87 -11.09 4.08
C LYS A 60 -6.51 -9.95 3.13
N ILE A 61 -5.23 -9.70 2.98
CA ILE A 61 -4.74 -8.59 2.16
C ILE A 61 -4.03 -9.14 0.92
N ASP A 62 -4.54 -8.76 -0.24
CA ASP A 62 -3.80 -8.82 -1.49
C ASP A 62 -3.14 -7.46 -1.75
N THR A 63 -1.84 -7.39 -1.54
CA THR A 63 -1.09 -6.13 -1.68
C THR A 63 -1.09 -5.56 -3.09
N MET A 64 -1.44 -6.34 -4.11
CA MET A 64 -1.46 -5.90 -5.50
C MET A 64 -2.81 -5.30 -5.92
N SER A 65 -3.92 -5.81 -5.38
CA SER A 65 -5.27 -5.41 -5.79
C SER A 65 -6.09 -4.77 -4.68
N GLN A 66 -5.70 -4.91 -3.41
CA GLN A 66 -6.49 -4.37 -2.29
C GLN A 66 -6.64 -2.85 -2.38
N VAL A 67 -7.87 -2.36 -2.48
CA VAL A 67 -8.19 -0.94 -2.29
C VAL A 67 -8.10 -0.62 -0.81
N ILE A 68 -7.40 0.46 -0.48
CA ILE A 68 -7.33 1.03 0.87
C ILE A 68 -7.88 2.45 0.83
N ASP A 69 -8.92 2.68 1.60
CA ASP A 69 -9.59 3.97 1.73
C ASP A 69 -10.18 4.10 3.14
N ASP A 70 -11.04 5.11 3.36
CA ASP A 70 -11.65 5.36 4.66
C ASP A 70 -12.71 4.31 5.06
N THR A 71 -13.06 3.37 4.15
CA THR A 71 -14.01 2.28 4.40
C THR A 71 -13.34 0.91 4.59
N THR A 72 -12.02 0.82 4.36
CA THR A 72 -11.24 -0.43 4.41
C THR A 72 -10.17 -0.37 5.49
N PHE A 73 -10.41 -1.01 6.64
CA PHE A 73 -9.50 -1.02 7.77
C PHE A 73 -8.61 -2.27 7.75
N ILE A 74 -7.31 -2.06 7.66
CA ILE A 74 -6.28 -3.12 7.67
C ILE A 74 -5.54 -3.23 9.00
N GLY A 75 -6.02 -2.57 10.06
CA GLY A 75 -5.41 -2.66 11.41
C GLY A 75 -3.93 -2.38 11.41
N GLY A 76 -3.21 -3.10 12.23
CA GLY A 76 -1.75 -3.05 12.33
C GLY A 76 -1.04 -3.93 11.28
N TYR A 77 -1.58 -4.08 10.07
CA TYR A 77 -0.91 -4.84 9.01
C TYR A 77 0.51 -4.33 8.78
N GLU A 78 1.46 -5.25 8.75
CA GLU A 78 2.84 -4.99 8.38
C GLU A 78 3.19 -5.69 7.07
N SER A 79 3.65 -4.90 6.11
CA SER A 79 4.08 -5.43 4.80
C SER A 79 5.31 -6.32 4.96
N LYS A 80 5.29 -7.46 4.28
CA LYS A 80 6.40 -8.44 4.28
C LYS A 80 7.39 -8.13 3.16
N HIS A 81 8.59 -8.72 3.26
CA HIS A 81 9.65 -8.60 2.26
C HIS A 81 10.00 -7.13 1.92
N MET A 82 10.15 -6.35 2.99
CA MET A 82 10.50 -4.94 2.86
C MET A 82 12.00 -4.77 2.60
N THR A 83 12.34 -3.91 1.66
CA THR A 83 13.73 -3.53 1.37
C THR A 83 13.89 -2.02 1.42
N MET A 84 15.08 -1.57 1.79
CA MET A 84 15.41 -0.14 1.79
C MET A 84 15.53 0.37 0.35
N ILE A 85 14.93 1.52 0.08
CA ILE A 85 15.07 2.19 -1.22
C ILE A 85 16.50 2.72 -1.33
N GLU A 86 17.29 2.16 -2.25
CA GLU A 86 18.66 2.56 -2.53
C GLU A 86 18.84 2.92 -4.00
N ASN A 87 19.85 3.75 -4.30
CA ASN A 87 20.19 4.16 -5.67
C ASN A 87 19.05 4.85 -6.45
N ILE A 88 18.07 5.39 -5.73
CA ILE A 88 16.98 6.24 -6.21
C ILE A 88 17.01 7.51 -5.38
N SER A 89 16.78 8.68 -6.01
CA SER A 89 16.65 9.94 -5.27
C SER A 89 15.47 9.87 -4.30
N ARG A 90 15.72 10.14 -3.04
CA ARG A 90 14.71 10.05 -1.97
C ARG A 90 14.88 11.15 -0.93
N LEU A 91 13.78 11.52 -0.28
CA LEU A 91 13.75 12.60 0.69
C LEU A 91 14.41 12.20 2.03
N SER A 92 14.29 10.94 2.43
CA SER A 92 14.85 10.39 3.68
C SER A 92 15.67 9.13 3.39
N TYR A 93 16.70 8.90 4.20
CA TYR A 93 17.52 7.68 4.10
C TYR A 93 16.75 6.41 4.49
N SER A 94 15.85 6.50 5.47
CA SER A 94 15.10 5.34 5.99
C SER A 94 13.74 5.21 5.30
N MET A 95 13.75 4.99 3.99
CA MET A 95 12.54 4.71 3.21
C MET A 95 12.58 3.28 2.72
N TYR A 96 11.45 2.57 2.89
CA TYR A 96 11.32 1.15 2.57
C TYR A 96 10.17 0.94 1.60
N LEU A 97 10.26 -0.14 0.84
CA LEU A 97 9.22 -0.59 -0.08
C LEU A 97 9.22 -2.12 -0.12
N ASN A 98 8.12 -2.73 -0.52
CA ASN A 98 8.12 -4.16 -0.86
C ASN A 98 9.16 -4.43 -1.96
N GLU A 99 9.87 -5.54 -1.87
CA GLU A 99 11.01 -5.85 -2.74
C GLU A 99 10.65 -5.86 -4.23
N GLU A 100 9.50 -6.43 -4.61
CA GLU A 100 9.06 -6.43 -6.01
C GLU A 100 8.76 -5.01 -6.49
N ALA A 101 8.04 -4.24 -5.68
CA ALA A 101 7.74 -2.84 -5.97
C ALA A 101 9.02 -2.01 -6.08
N TYR A 102 10.00 -2.23 -5.19
CA TYR A 102 11.30 -1.55 -5.25
C TYR A 102 12.07 -1.88 -6.54
N ASN A 103 12.15 -3.15 -6.90
CA ASN A 103 12.87 -3.57 -8.11
C ASN A 103 12.26 -2.96 -9.38
N ALA A 104 10.93 -2.92 -9.44
CA ALA A 104 10.19 -2.26 -10.51
C ALA A 104 10.41 -0.74 -10.53
N LEU A 105 10.38 -0.08 -9.36
CA LEU A 105 10.65 1.35 -9.21
C LEU A 105 12.06 1.70 -9.67
N LYS A 106 13.03 0.86 -9.34
CA LYS A 106 14.44 1.04 -9.74
C LYS A 106 14.61 0.99 -11.25
N GLN A 107 13.98 0.01 -11.90
CA GLN A 107 13.99 -0.08 -13.37
C GLN A 107 13.34 1.15 -14.00
N MET A 108 12.16 1.55 -13.53
CA MET A 108 11.45 2.74 -13.99
C MET A 108 12.29 4.02 -13.83
N TYR A 109 12.99 4.16 -12.70
CA TYR A 109 13.88 5.29 -12.43
C TYR A 109 15.07 5.37 -13.39
N ASP A 110 15.70 4.22 -13.68
CA ASP A 110 16.86 4.14 -14.56
C ASP A 110 16.46 4.39 -16.02
N ASP A 111 15.34 3.84 -16.47
CA ASP A 111 14.85 4.03 -17.84
C ASP A 111 14.31 5.44 -18.06
N LEU A 112 13.64 6.06 -17.09
CA LEU A 112 13.30 7.49 -17.13
C LEU A 112 14.57 8.33 -17.38
N TYR A 113 15.64 8.11 -16.60
CA TYR A 113 16.88 8.84 -16.79
C TYR A 113 17.55 8.59 -18.13
N LYS A 114 17.53 7.35 -18.59
CA LYS A 114 18.09 6.95 -19.88
C LYS A 114 17.41 7.71 -21.04
N ASN A 115 16.08 7.81 -20.98
CA ASN A 115 15.26 8.41 -22.03
C ASN A 115 15.21 9.95 -21.95
N THR A 116 15.10 10.53 -20.76
CA THR A 116 14.82 11.96 -20.57
C THR A 116 15.98 12.77 -19.98
N LYS A 117 17.00 12.10 -19.40
CA LYS A 117 18.07 12.68 -18.55
C LYS A 117 17.53 13.37 -17.30
N LYS A 118 16.28 13.13 -16.94
CA LYS A 118 15.60 13.65 -15.73
C LYS A 118 15.35 12.54 -14.73
N ARG A 119 15.05 12.91 -13.49
CA ARG A 119 14.80 11.97 -12.41
C ARG A 119 13.66 12.45 -11.53
N PHE A 120 12.89 11.51 -10.99
CA PHE A 120 11.99 11.82 -9.88
C PHE A 120 12.70 11.70 -8.53
N LEU A 121 12.07 12.25 -7.51
CA LEU A 121 12.42 12.13 -6.09
C LEU A 121 11.28 11.37 -5.39
N VAL A 122 11.60 10.31 -4.66
CA VAL A 122 10.65 9.63 -3.76
C VAL A 122 10.50 10.47 -2.50
N THR A 123 9.29 10.94 -2.21
CA THR A 123 9.00 11.79 -1.05
C THR A 123 8.29 11.05 0.07
N SER A 124 7.57 9.99 -0.25
CA SER A 124 6.96 9.06 0.72
C SER A 124 6.97 7.65 0.14
N ALA A 125 7.07 6.67 1.03
CA ALA A 125 6.98 5.24 0.73
C ALA A 125 6.31 4.53 1.92
N TYR A 126 6.64 3.28 2.22
CA TYR A 126 6.05 2.53 3.34
C TYR A 126 6.04 3.33 4.64
N LYS A 127 4.92 3.26 5.34
CA LYS A 127 4.73 3.77 6.69
C LYS A 127 4.02 2.69 7.52
N SER A 128 4.62 2.30 8.64
CA SER A 128 3.99 1.37 9.57
C SER A 128 2.74 1.99 10.22
N TYR A 129 1.91 1.16 10.83
CA TYR A 129 0.76 1.62 11.63
C TYR A 129 1.17 2.63 12.68
N ASP A 130 2.27 2.36 13.41
CA ASP A 130 2.74 3.22 14.49
C ASP A 130 3.20 4.59 13.99
N VAL A 131 3.90 4.63 12.85
CA VAL A 131 4.31 5.90 12.22
C VAL A 131 3.09 6.71 11.80
N LEU A 132 2.10 6.08 11.18
CA LEU A 132 0.87 6.74 10.76
C LEU A 132 0.03 7.24 11.95
N ASN A 133 0.04 6.50 13.05
CA ASN A 133 -0.68 6.85 14.28
C ASN A 133 -0.06 8.05 15.02
N LEU A 134 1.23 8.33 14.80
CA LEU A 134 1.95 9.48 15.35
C LEU A 134 1.82 10.75 14.49
N GLU A 135 1.39 10.64 13.25
CA GLU A 135 1.21 11.78 12.34
C GLU A 135 -0.10 12.52 12.68
N GLU A 136 -0.03 13.59 13.46
CA GLU A 136 -1.17 14.33 14.06
C GLU A 136 -2.27 14.79 13.08
N ASN A 137 -1.93 15.01 11.80
CA ASN A 137 -2.87 15.56 10.81
C ASN A 137 -3.35 14.55 9.76
N THR A 138 -2.88 13.32 9.82
CA THR A 138 -3.17 12.31 8.80
C THR A 138 -3.65 11.02 9.39
N SER A 139 -4.25 11.01 10.59
CA SER A 139 -4.71 9.82 11.31
C SER A 139 -5.40 8.81 10.38
N GLN A 140 -4.59 8.10 9.62
CA GLN A 140 -5.00 7.07 8.68
C GLN A 140 -4.35 5.73 9.01
N ALA A 141 -3.85 5.59 10.24
CA ALA A 141 -3.36 4.31 10.71
C ALA A 141 -4.42 3.23 10.51
N GLY A 142 -4.06 2.19 9.77
CA GLY A 142 -5.01 1.15 9.34
C GLY A 142 -5.86 1.50 8.10
N TYR A 143 -5.77 2.73 7.55
CA TYR A 143 -6.52 3.19 6.38
C TYR A 143 -5.62 3.77 5.27
N SER A 144 -4.33 3.49 5.32
CA SER A 144 -3.34 4.12 4.43
C SER A 144 -2.79 3.16 3.39
N GLU A 145 -2.81 3.56 2.13
CA GLU A 145 -2.13 2.92 1.01
C GLU A 145 -0.64 2.65 1.28
N PHE A 146 0.02 3.56 2.00
CA PHE A 146 1.45 3.45 2.29
C PHE A 146 1.77 2.30 3.24
N GLN A 147 0.80 1.84 4.04
CA GLN A 147 0.99 0.71 4.95
C GLN A 147 1.14 -0.63 4.21
N LEU A 148 0.68 -0.71 2.96
CA LEU A 148 0.87 -1.91 2.13
C LEU A 148 2.31 -2.08 1.61
N GLY A 149 3.14 -1.03 1.65
CA GLY A 149 4.50 -1.08 1.14
C GLY A 149 4.62 -1.16 -0.37
N THR A 150 3.56 -0.82 -1.11
CA THR A 150 3.53 -0.87 -2.58
C THR A 150 3.25 0.50 -3.21
N SER A 151 3.03 1.54 -2.40
CA SER A 151 2.77 2.90 -2.86
C SER A 151 3.96 3.83 -2.59
N VAL A 152 4.19 4.76 -3.51
CA VAL A 152 5.19 5.82 -3.41
C VAL A 152 4.59 7.17 -3.80
N SER A 153 5.06 8.24 -3.14
CA SER A 153 4.84 9.59 -3.63
C SER A 153 6.08 10.06 -4.39
N LEU A 154 5.87 10.59 -5.58
CA LEU A 154 6.92 11.04 -6.48
C LEU A 154 6.80 12.55 -6.75
N LYS A 155 7.92 13.22 -6.91
CA LYS A 155 7.98 14.60 -7.42
C LYS A 155 9.28 14.87 -8.17
N VAL A 156 9.44 16.06 -8.71
CA VAL A 156 10.73 16.57 -9.22
C VAL A 156 11.33 17.50 -8.19
N ASN A 157 12.62 17.33 -7.90
CA ASN A 157 13.30 18.17 -6.93
C ASN A 157 13.28 19.66 -7.35
N GLY A 158 12.93 20.53 -6.42
CA GLY A 158 12.83 21.99 -6.67
C GLY A 158 11.56 22.43 -7.40
N ILE A 159 10.65 21.53 -7.74
CA ILE A 159 9.35 21.81 -8.37
C ILE A 159 8.23 21.71 -7.31
N LYS A 160 7.30 22.66 -7.33
CA LYS A 160 6.10 22.59 -6.46
C LYS A 160 5.16 21.48 -6.92
N ASP A 161 4.41 20.90 -6.00
CA ASP A 161 3.51 19.78 -6.31
C ASP A 161 2.49 20.12 -7.40
N VAL A 162 1.95 21.35 -7.39
CA VAL A 162 1.02 21.84 -8.42
C VAL A 162 1.63 21.98 -9.82
N GLU A 163 2.95 22.11 -9.90
CA GLU A 163 3.69 22.23 -11.16
C GLU A 163 4.19 20.86 -11.66
N PHE A 164 4.12 19.82 -10.83
CA PHE A 164 4.60 18.47 -11.16
C PHE A 164 3.93 17.93 -12.41
N VAL A 165 2.62 18.14 -12.55
CA VAL A 165 1.82 17.67 -13.69
C VAL A 165 2.28 18.26 -15.05
N SER A 166 2.98 19.39 -15.03
CA SER A 166 3.50 20.05 -16.25
C SER A 166 4.93 19.62 -16.59
N THR A 167 5.52 18.70 -15.84
CA THR A 167 6.91 18.26 -16.09
C THR A 167 6.96 17.09 -17.07
N ASP A 168 8.04 17.02 -17.88
CA ASP A 168 8.28 15.87 -18.75
C ASP A 168 8.42 14.55 -17.95
N VAL A 169 8.83 14.61 -16.67
CA VAL A 169 8.90 13.45 -15.78
C VAL A 169 7.50 12.92 -15.55
N TYR A 170 6.53 13.77 -15.24
CA TYR A 170 5.16 13.36 -15.01
C TYR A 170 4.51 12.78 -16.28
N GLN A 171 4.71 13.43 -17.42
CA GLN A 171 4.18 12.92 -18.70
C GLN A 171 4.76 11.55 -19.02
N TRP A 172 6.07 11.38 -18.87
CA TRP A 172 6.73 10.09 -19.06
C TRP A 172 6.18 9.02 -18.10
N LEU A 173 5.95 9.37 -16.83
CA LEU A 173 5.36 8.44 -15.86
C LEU A 173 3.95 8.00 -16.26
N LEU A 174 3.10 8.91 -16.75
CA LEU A 174 1.76 8.56 -17.23
C LEU A 174 1.80 7.62 -18.43
N GLU A 175 2.78 7.81 -19.32
CA GLU A 175 2.92 7.02 -20.54
C GLU A 175 3.57 5.66 -20.33
N HIS A 176 4.41 5.49 -19.27
CA HIS A 176 5.28 4.32 -19.16
C HIS A 176 5.22 3.59 -17.81
N SER A 177 4.65 4.17 -16.75
CA SER A 177 4.72 3.54 -15.41
C SER A 177 4.08 2.14 -15.38
N TYR A 178 3.04 1.91 -16.17
CA TYR A 178 2.36 0.62 -16.27
C TYR A 178 3.26 -0.51 -16.79
N GLU A 179 4.26 -0.21 -17.63
CA GLU A 179 5.24 -1.18 -18.13
C GLU A 179 6.10 -1.78 -17.00
N TYR A 180 6.19 -1.05 -15.89
CA TYR A 180 6.90 -1.46 -14.67
C TYR A 180 5.94 -1.97 -13.57
N GLY A 181 4.65 -2.03 -13.85
CA GLY A 181 3.64 -2.46 -12.88
C GLY A 181 3.15 -1.34 -11.94
N TYR A 182 3.48 -0.08 -12.23
CA TYR A 182 3.02 1.08 -11.48
C TYR A 182 1.86 1.79 -12.21
N VAL A 183 0.92 2.29 -11.43
CA VAL A 183 -0.20 3.11 -11.92
C VAL A 183 -0.34 4.37 -11.09
N LEU A 184 -0.82 5.46 -11.69
CA LEU A 184 -1.26 6.62 -10.94
C LEU A 184 -2.48 6.21 -10.10
N ARG A 185 -2.37 6.35 -8.76
CA ARG A 185 -3.37 5.75 -7.86
C ARG A 185 -4.70 6.50 -7.86
N TYR A 186 -4.67 7.83 -7.98
CA TYR A 186 -5.84 8.70 -7.87
C TYR A 186 -5.91 9.68 -9.04
N PRO A 187 -6.19 9.20 -10.26
CA PRO A 187 -6.25 10.07 -11.44
C PRO A 187 -7.47 11.00 -11.37
N SER A 188 -7.32 12.23 -11.87
CA SER A 188 -8.33 13.29 -11.77
C SER A 188 -9.63 12.99 -12.50
N ASP A 189 -9.57 12.22 -13.58
CA ASP A 189 -10.74 11.77 -14.34
C ASP A 189 -11.53 10.64 -13.65
N LYS A 190 -11.01 10.09 -12.55
CA LYS A 190 -11.64 9.00 -11.77
C LYS A 190 -12.06 9.43 -10.36
N VAL A 191 -12.03 10.71 -10.03
CA VAL A 191 -12.29 11.22 -8.67
C VAL A 191 -13.66 10.82 -8.11
N THR A 192 -14.67 10.64 -8.96
CA THR A 192 -16.01 10.18 -8.55
C THR A 192 -16.02 8.72 -8.07
N ILE A 193 -15.03 7.92 -8.47
CA ILE A 193 -14.88 6.52 -8.10
C ILE A 193 -13.89 6.39 -6.94
N THR A 194 -12.71 7.00 -7.06
CA THR A 194 -11.63 6.91 -6.06
C THR A 194 -11.89 7.77 -4.82
N GLN A 195 -12.84 8.73 -4.88
CA GLN A 195 -13.13 9.73 -3.85
C GLN A 195 -11.92 10.59 -3.43
N LYS A 196 -10.82 10.47 -4.18
CA LYS A 196 -9.54 11.17 -3.96
C LYS A 196 -8.93 11.57 -5.29
N GLU A 197 -8.11 12.62 -5.25
CA GLU A 197 -7.27 13.04 -6.38
C GLU A 197 -5.84 13.22 -5.89
N SER A 198 -4.88 12.69 -6.64
CA SER A 198 -3.47 12.93 -6.40
C SER A 198 -2.66 12.67 -7.66
N CYS A 199 -1.88 13.67 -8.07
CA CYS A 199 -0.97 13.55 -9.21
C CYS A 199 0.36 12.87 -8.87
N ASN A 200 0.66 12.60 -7.61
CA ASN A 200 2.00 12.19 -7.19
C ASN A 200 2.06 10.82 -6.49
N ILE A 201 0.92 10.16 -6.25
CA ILE A 201 0.89 8.83 -5.64
C ILE A 201 0.82 7.77 -6.73
N PHE A 202 1.87 6.96 -6.81
CA PHE A 202 1.95 5.81 -7.71
C PHE A 202 1.92 4.52 -6.91
N ARG A 203 1.09 3.57 -7.36
CA ARG A 203 0.89 2.28 -6.73
C ARG A 203 1.43 1.16 -7.61
N TYR A 204 2.25 0.28 -7.04
CA TYR A 204 2.61 -0.98 -7.66
C TYR A 204 1.47 -1.98 -7.51
N VAL A 205 0.97 -2.47 -8.63
CA VAL A 205 -0.13 -3.44 -8.74
C VAL A 205 0.29 -4.69 -9.51
N GLY A 206 1.58 -4.81 -9.83
CA GLY A 206 2.09 -5.84 -10.73
C GLY A 206 1.87 -5.53 -12.21
N LYS A 207 2.71 -6.07 -13.09
CA LYS A 207 2.69 -5.73 -14.53
C LYS A 207 1.38 -6.11 -15.21
N GLU A 208 0.81 -7.25 -14.88
CA GLU A 208 -0.43 -7.72 -15.49
C GLU A 208 -1.61 -6.79 -15.18
N ASN A 209 -1.81 -6.47 -13.90
CA ASN A 209 -2.86 -5.54 -13.47
C ASN A 209 -2.64 -4.15 -14.06
N ALA A 210 -1.40 -3.62 -14.00
CA ALA A 210 -1.09 -2.30 -14.54
C ALA A 210 -1.35 -2.21 -16.06
N GLN A 211 -0.99 -3.24 -16.81
CA GLN A 211 -1.27 -3.32 -18.23
C GLN A 211 -2.77 -3.37 -18.53
N LYS A 212 -3.53 -4.16 -17.76
CA LYS A 212 -5.00 -4.22 -17.86
C LYS A 212 -5.62 -2.86 -17.56
N MET A 213 -5.20 -2.23 -16.46
CA MET A 213 -5.69 -0.90 -16.07
C MET A 213 -5.39 0.15 -17.14
N HIS A 214 -4.17 0.16 -17.69
CA HIS A 214 -3.79 1.07 -18.76
C HIS A 214 -4.63 0.86 -20.03
N ASN A 215 -4.74 -0.38 -20.51
CA ASN A 215 -5.44 -0.69 -21.76
C ASN A 215 -6.94 -0.38 -21.72
N GLN A 216 -7.54 -0.47 -20.55
CA GLN A 216 -8.98 -0.31 -20.35
C GLN A 216 -9.34 1.01 -19.64
N ASN A 217 -8.34 1.86 -19.38
CA ASN A 217 -8.50 3.10 -18.61
C ASN A 217 -9.22 2.89 -17.28
N LEU A 218 -8.73 1.94 -16.45
CA LEU A 218 -9.32 1.61 -15.16
C LEU A 218 -8.51 2.25 -14.02
N CYS A 219 -9.20 2.66 -12.95
CA CYS A 219 -8.58 2.83 -11.63
C CYS A 219 -8.60 1.51 -10.84
N LEU A 220 -7.94 1.48 -9.67
CA LEU A 220 -7.81 0.25 -8.87
C LEU A 220 -9.17 -0.28 -8.38
N GLU A 221 -10.10 0.61 -8.05
CA GLU A 221 -11.47 0.28 -7.65
C GLU A 221 -12.24 -0.44 -8.76
N GLU A 222 -12.04 -0.02 -10.01
CA GLU A 222 -12.69 -0.64 -11.17
C GLU A 222 -12.09 -2.01 -11.52
N LEU A 223 -10.77 -2.18 -11.27
CA LEU A 223 -10.09 -3.47 -11.48
C LEU A 223 -10.73 -4.60 -10.66
N ASN A 224 -11.12 -4.29 -9.42
CA ASN A 224 -11.68 -5.26 -8.48
C ASN A 224 -13.15 -5.59 -8.73
N ASN A 225 -13.84 -4.81 -9.55
CA ASN A 225 -15.25 -4.98 -9.87
C ASN A 225 -15.49 -5.75 -11.20
N GLN A 226 -14.43 -6.29 -11.79
CA GLN A 226 -14.47 -7.14 -12.99
C GLN A 226 -14.29 -8.61 -12.65
#